data_defdf112174074921a6b2181e59d90d8
#
_entry.id   defdf112174074921a6b2181e59d90d8
#
_cell.length_a   1.000
_cell.length_b   1.000
_cell.length_c   1.000
_cell.angle_alpha   90.00
_cell.angle_beta   90.00
_cell.angle_gamma   90.00
#
_symmetry.space_group_name_H-M   'P 1'
#
loop_
_entity.id
_entity.type
_entity.pdbx_description
1 polymer ?
#
loop_
_entity_poly.entity_id
_entity_poly.type
_entity_poly.pdbx_seq_one_letter_code
_entity_poly.pdbx_strand_id
1 'polypeptide(L)'
;MNILILGTGIVEQKLINICLKSRLLDHLYTASNEPLENIPNIEYDSWEELAQKAKIVQAVLILVVDKILIQQGLVDFLKKKMLNVISVNQKWFNLESSRLVAKQLMNYYSVNNPEVIKAPIAFPIVIKTDSPGTTKLANTMQDLVKIVEELGGERTFLEEYLNGEVYYLLSLWDGKNLVSFPMQVNLTEVQEDRLDLYKTKLSFMLSDEKADFIGFFTTKMIWAKNDWQVLENIMHFNKMSDLGSIKSDILYVLNLAIYQKLNELKI
;
A
#
# COMPACT_ATOMS: atom_id res chain seq x y z
N MET A 1 4.01 -3.68 -24.61
CA MET A 1 4.78 -2.96 -23.56
C MET A 1 5.77 -3.92 -22.91
N ASN A 2 7.03 -3.50 -22.75
CA ASN A 2 7.99 -4.25 -21.94
C ASN A 2 7.87 -3.78 -20.48
N ILE A 3 7.79 -4.72 -19.55
CA ILE A 3 7.70 -4.42 -18.13
C ILE A 3 8.80 -5.14 -17.35
N LEU A 4 9.26 -4.52 -16.28
CA LEU A 4 10.21 -5.08 -15.35
C LEU A 4 9.60 -5.13 -13.96
N ILE A 5 9.60 -6.31 -13.32
CA ILE A 5 9.13 -6.50 -11.95
C ILE A 5 10.34 -6.83 -11.07
N LEU A 6 10.53 -6.06 -10.00
CA LEU A 6 11.62 -6.27 -9.06
C LEU A 6 11.18 -7.23 -7.95
N GLY A 7 11.81 -8.40 -7.93
CA GLY A 7 11.50 -9.48 -7.01
C GLY A 7 10.76 -10.65 -7.68
N THR A 8 10.71 -11.78 -6.97
CA THR A 8 10.06 -13.03 -7.40
C THR A 8 9.33 -13.72 -6.25
N GLY A 9 9.06 -13.03 -5.17
CA GLY A 9 8.29 -13.52 -4.04
C GLY A 9 6.82 -13.84 -4.41
N ILE A 10 6.05 -14.31 -3.45
CA ILE A 10 4.65 -14.74 -3.67
C ILE A 10 3.77 -13.60 -4.21
N VAL A 11 4.02 -12.38 -3.78
CA VAL A 11 3.24 -11.20 -4.20
C VAL A 11 3.57 -10.81 -5.64
N GLU A 12 4.87 -10.80 -5.95
CA GLU A 12 5.39 -10.54 -7.30
C GLU A 12 4.89 -11.59 -8.29
N GLN A 13 4.88 -12.88 -7.93
CA GLN A 13 4.36 -13.95 -8.77
C GLN A 13 2.87 -13.78 -9.10
N LYS A 14 2.05 -13.32 -8.14
CA LYS A 14 0.66 -12.98 -8.41
C LYS A 14 0.54 -11.86 -9.45
N LEU A 15 1.35 -10.81 -9.30
CA LEU A 15 1.36 -9.69 -10.21
C LEU A 15 1.86 -10.11 -11.59
N ILE A 16 2.95 -10.89 -11.65
CA ILE A 16 3.48 -11.50 -12.88
C ILE A 16 2.37 -12.28 -13.60
N ASN A 17 1.68 -13.17 -12.90
CA ASN A 17 0.62 -14.00 -13.49
C ASN A 17 -0.55 -13.19 -14.06
N ILE A 18 -0.84 -12.02 -13.50
CA ILE A 18 -1.87 -11.12 -14.03
C ILE A 18 -1.34 -10.34 -15.23
N CYS A 19 -0.10 -9.85 -15.17
CA CYS A 19 0.53 -9.17 -16.28
C CYS A 19 0.67 -10.06 -17.52
N LEU A 20 0.99 -11.34 -17.34
CA LEU A 20 1.09 -12.33 -18.43
C LEU A 20 -0.23 -12.57 -19.17
N LYS A 21 -1.38 -12.21 -18.57
CA LYS A 21 -2.69 -12.32 -19.21
C LYS A 21 -3.06 -11.07 -20.03
N SER A 22 -2.28 -10.00 -19.92
CA SER A 22 -2.56 -8.76 -20.62
C SER A 22 -2.22 -8.85 -22.11
N ARG A 23 -3.10 -8.32 -22.94
CA ARG A 23 -2.85 -8.19 -24.39
C ARG A 23 -1.89 -7.05 -24.75
N LEU A 24 -1.57 -6.20 -23.78
CA LEU A 24 -0.64 -5.09 -23.96
C LEU A 24 0.81 -5.47 -23.64
N LEU A 25 1.04 -6.69 -23.14
CA LEU A 25 2.37 -7.16 -22.80
C LEU A 25 3.12 -7.64 -24.05
N ASP A 26 4.30 -7.09 -24.31
CA ASP A 26 5.24 -7.61 -25.30
C ASP A 26 6.27 -8.53 -24.61
N HIS A 27 6.96 -8.00 -23.59
CA HIS A 27 7.94 -8.78 -22.82
C HIS A 27 7.84 -8.44 -21.33
N LEU A 28 7.98 -9.47 -20.50
CA LEU A 28 8.09 -9.36 -19.05
C LEU A 28 9.49 -9.81 -18.61
N TYR A 29 10.12 -8.98 -17.80
CA TYR A 29 11.40 -9.23 -17.16
C TYR A 29 11.25 -9.22 -15.65
N THR A 30 12.07 -10.01 -14.98
CA THR A 30 12.25 -9.89 -13.52
C THR A 30 13.66 -9.42 -13.21
N ALA A 31 13.85 -8.88 -12.01
CA ALA A 31 15.17 -8.67 -11.46
C ALA A 31 15.18 -9.18 -10.02
N SER A 32 15.85 -10.30 -9.80
CA SER A 32 15.85 -11.02 -8.53
C SER A 32 17.07 -11.93 -8.43
N ASN A 33 17.52 -12.18 -7.19
CA ASN A 33 18.53 -13.19 -6.89
C ASN A 33 17.97 -14.63 -6.99
N GLU A 34 16.66 -14.78 -7.03
CA GLU A 34 15.96 -16.06 -7.19
C GLU A 34 15.12 -16.00 -8.48
N PRO A 35 15.72 -16.22 -9.65
CA PRO A 35 15.04 -16.10 -10.93
C PRO A 35 13.94 -17.17 -11.09
N LEU A 36 12.90 -16.81 -11.80
CA LEU A 36 11.82 -17.74 -12.16
C LEU A 36 12.19 -18.46 -13.47
N GLU A 37 11.85 -19.75 -13.54
CA GLU A 37 11.91 -20.47 -14.81
C GLU A 37 10.99 -19.79 -15.83
N ASN A 38 11.38 -19.74 -17.06
CA ASN A 38 10.61 -19.19 -18.19
C ASN A 38 10.36 -17.66 -18.19
N ILE A 39 10.97 -16.89 -17.27
CA ILE A 39 10.91 -15.42 -17.31
C ILE A 39 12.36 -14.90 -17.35
N PRO A 40 12.72 -14.08 -18.35
CA PRO A 40 14.05 -13.47 -18.41
C PRO A 40 14.33 -12.66 -17.14
N ASN A 41 15.45 -12.95 -16.49
CA ASN A 41 15.91 -12.26 -15.29
C ASN A 41 17.02 -11.29 -15.61
N ILE A 42 16.97 -10.09 -15.05
CA ILE A 42 18.00 -9.06 -15.13
C ILE A 42 18.84 -9.15 -13.85
N GLU A 43 20.05 -9.67 -13.97
CA GLU A 43 21.05 -9.62 -12.91
C GLU A 43 21.64 -8.21 -12.81
N TYR A 44 21.96 -7.74 -11.61
CA TYR A 44 22.58 -6.44 -11.38
C TYR A 44 23.35 -6.41 -10.06
N ASP A 45 24.48 -5.74 -10.05
CA ASP A 45 25.33 -5.55 -8.87
C ASP A 45 25.12 -4.15 -8.25
N SER A 46 24.50 -3.23 -8.97
CA SER A 46 24.22 -1.88 -8.52
C SER A 46 22.92 -1.33 -9.09
N TRP A 47 22.34 -0.33 -8.43
CA TRP A 47 21.13 0.35 -8.92
C TRP A 47 21.38 1.11 -10.23
N GLU A 48 22.61 1.60 -10.43
CA GLU A 48 23.05 2.20 -11.69
C GLU A 48 22.95 1.20 -12.84
N GLU A 49 23.45 0.00 -12.62
CA GLU A 49 23.39 -1.08 -13.59
C GLU A 49 21.96 -1.53 -13.87
N LEU A 50 21.15 -1.68 -12.81
CA LEU A 50 19.73 -1.98 -12.95
C LEU A 50 19.03 -0.94 -13.83
N ALA A 51 19.27 0.35 -13.59
CA ALA A 51 18.66 1.42 -14.36
C ALA A 51 19.12 1.40 -15.84
N GLN A 52 20.39 1.08 -16.11
CA GLN A 52 20.90 0.93 -17.47
C GLN A 52 20.28 -0.27 -18.17
N LYS A 53 20.23 -1.43 -17.52
CA LYS A 53 19.63 -2.66 -18.07
C LYS A 53 18.14 -2.49 -18.33
N ALA A 54 17.40 -1.81 -17.43
CA ALA A 54 16.00 -1.48 -17.65
C ALA A 54 15.79 -0.63 -18.92
N LYS A 55 16.70 0.30 -19.23
CA LYS A 55 16.68 1.08 -20.49
C LYS A 55 17.03 0.24 -21.71
N ILE A 56 18.00 -0.68 -21.58
CA ILE A 56 18.39 -1.58 -22.70
C ILE A 56 17.22 -2.47 -23.11
N VAL A 57 16.49 -3.04 -22.14
CA VAL A 57 15.29 -3.85 -22.44
C VAL A 57 14.05 -3.00 -22.76
N GLN A 58 14.20 -1.68 -22.81
CA GLN A 58 13.12 -0.73 -23.09
C GLN A 58 11.92 -0.92 -22.16
N ALA A 59 12.17 -1.15 -20.88
CA ALA A 59 11.11 -1.29 -19.90
C ALA A 59 10.30 0.01 -19.81
N VAL A 60 9.05 -0.06 -20.26
CA VAL A 60 8.09 1.07 -20.20
C VAL A 60 7.62 1.30 -18.77
N LEU A 61 7.50 0.22 -18.00
CA LEU A 61 7.07 0.21 -16.60
C LEU A 61 8.03 -0.62 -15.76
N ILE A 62 8.35 -0.10 -14.57
CA ILE A 62 9.08 -0.83 -13.53
C ILE A 62 8.17 -0.92 -12.30
N LEU A 63 7.87 -2.14 -11.86
CA LEU A 63 7.06 -2.40 -10.68
C LEU A 63 7.99 -2.77 -9.52
N VAL A 64 8.00 -1.95 -8.47
CA VAL A 64 8.76 -2.21 -7.24
C VAL A 64 7.77 -2.58 -6.14
N VAL A 65 7.78 -3.85 -5.76
CA VAL A 65 6.85 -4.42 -4.77
C VAL A 65 7.54 -4.69 -3.43
N ASP A 66 8.82 -5.03 -3.47
CA ASP A 66 9.61 -5.31 -2.28
C ASP A 66 9.74 -4.08 -1.39
N LYS A 67 9.18 -4.18 -0.18
CA LYS A 67 9.20 -3.12 0.83
C LYS A 67 10.62 -2.69 1.25
N ILE A 68 11.59 -3.62 1.23
CA ILE A 68 12.98 -3.32 1.59
C ILE A 68 13.58 -2.37 0.54
N LEU A 69 13.38 -2.65 -0.73
CA LEU A 69 13.85 -1.80 -1.84
C LEU A 69 13.17 -0.41 -1.81
N ILE A 70 11.87 -0.35 -1.48
CA ILE A 70 11.15 0.91 -1.31
C ILE A 70 11.75 1.71 -0.14
N GLN A 71 11.95 1.06 1.00
CA GLN A 71 12.51 1.69 2.20
C GLN A 71 13.94 2.18 1.99
N GLN A 72 14.73 1.48 1.20
CA GLN A 72 16.09 1.87 0.83
C GLN A 72 16.14 3.04 -0.16
N GLY A 73 15.02 3.42 -0.79
CA GLY A 73 14.94 4.55 -1.71
C GLY A 73 15.16 4.20 -3.18
N LEU A 74 15.08 2.92 -3.56
CA LEU A 74 15.26 2.51 -4.96
C LEU A 74 14.24 3.19 -5.89
N VAL A 75 13.00 3.37 -5.45
CA VAL A 75 11.95 4.05 -6.23
C VAL A 75 12.39 5.46 -6.59
N ASP A 76 12.87 6.22 -5.60
CA ASP A 76 13.33 7.59 -5.79
C ASP A 76 14.56 7.64 -6.71
N PHE A 77 15.46 6.69 -6.57
CA PHE A 77 16.63 6.56 -7.44
C PHE A 77 16.24 6.31 -8.90
N LEU A 78 15.37 5.34 -9.17
CA LEU A 78 14.95 5.01 -10.53
C LEU A 78 14.16 6.14 -11.19
N LYS A 79 13.33 6.87 -10.43
CA LYS A 79 12.63 8.08 -10.90
C LYS A 79 13.61 9.18 -11.31
N LYS A 80 14.69 9.40 -10.55
CA LYS A 80 15.77 10.34 -10.93
C LYS A 80 16.48 9.95 -12.22
N LYS A 81 16.47 8.65 -12.59
CA LYS A 81 16.98 8.15 -13.87
C LYS A 81 15.96 8.24 -15.02
N MET A 82 14.82 8.95 -14.79
CA MET A 82 13.73 9.15 -15.76
C MET A 82 13.08 7.84 -16.20
N LEU A 83 12.94 6.90 -15.27
CA LEU A 83 12.21 5.64 -15.47
C LEU A 83 10.83 5.73 -14.86
N ASN A 84 9.83 5.12 -15.51
CA ASN A 84 8.47 5.07 -14.99
C ASN A 84 8.36 3.96 -13.95
N VAL A 85 8.26 4.34 -12.70
CA VAL A 85 8.19 3.40 -11.57
C VAL A 85 6.81 3.43 -10.97
N ILE A 86 6.21 2.24 -10.84
CA ILE A 86 4.95 2.02 -10.14
C ILE A 86 5.27 1.49 -8.75
N SER A 87 5.30 2.36 -7.81
CA SER A 87 5.41 2.11 -6.37
C SER A 87 5.30 3.42 -5.58
N VAL A 88 5.04 3.33 -4.29
CA VAL A 88 5.22 4.48 -3.39
C VAL A 88 6.70 4.79 -3.24
N ASN A 89 7.04 6.05 -3.02
CA ASN A 89 8.40 6.44 -2.71
C ASN A 89 8.71 6.33 -1.20
N GLN A 90 9.97 6.52 -0.83
CA GLN A 90 10.41 6.38 0.55
C GLN A 90 9.66 7.32 1.52
N LYS A 91 9.38 8.57 1.10
CA LYS A 91 8.63 9.54 1.91
C LYS A 91 7.26 9.00 2.30
N TRP A 92 6.51 8.50 1.33
CA TRP A 92 5.15 8.00 1.55
C TRP A 92 5.11 6.62 2.21
N PHE A 93 6.16 5.81 2.02
CA PHE A 93 6.31 4.55 2.74
C PHE A 93 6.39 4.74 4.27
N ASN A 94 6.76 5.93 4.73
CA ASN A 94 6.75 6.27 6.15
C ASN A 94 5.37 6.17 6.81
N LEU A 95 4.27 6.27 6.06
CA LEU A 95 2.92 6.04 6.59
C LEU A 95 2.68 4.56 6.98
N GLU A 96 3.44 3.64 6.40
CA GLU A 96 3.48 2.26 6.85
C GLU A 96 4.52 2.06 7.94
N SER A 97 5.69 2.68 7.82
CA SER A 97 6.81 2.49 8.73
C SER A 97 6.59 3.08 10.13
N SER A 98 5.72 4.10 10.27
CA SER A 98 5.32 4.68 11.55
C SER A 98 3.81 4.90 11.60
N ARG A 99 3.14 4.09 12.40
CA ARG A 99 1.70 4.19 12.63
C ARG A 99 1.29 5.51 13.29
N LEU A 100 2.15 6.07 14.12
CA LEU A 100 1.89 7.37 14.77
C LEU A 100 1.97 8.53 13.77
N VAL A 101 2.92 8.49 12.82
CA VAL A 101 2.99 9.48 11.73
C VAL A 101 1.75 9.37 10.86
N ALA A 102 1.33 8.15 10.48
CA ALA A 102 0.10 7.94 9.72
C ALA A 102 -1.13 8.49 10.46
N LYS A 103 -1.26 8.26 11.78
CA LYS A 103 -2.36 8.78 12.59
C LYS A 103 -2.36 10.31 12.66
N GLN A 104 -1.21 10.93 12.83
CA GLN A 104 -1.11 12.39 12.84
C GLN A 104 -1.61 12.99 11.54
N LEU A 105 -1.18 12.43 10.40
CA LEU A 105 -1.64 12.85 9.08
C LEU A 105 -3.15 12.64 8.91
N MET A 106 -3.66 11.45 9.25
CA MET A 106 -5.08 11.14 9.17
C MET A 106 -5.92 12.10 10.02
N ASN A 107 -5.49 12.40 11.24
CA ASN A 107 -6.19 13.33 12.12
C ASN A 107 -6.21 14.75 11.57
N TYR A 108 -5.11 15.21 10.97
CA TYR A 108 -5.03 16.53 10.33
C TYR A 108 -6.06 16.67 9.20
N TYR A 109 -6.27 15.61 8.40
CA TYR A 109 -7.26 15.58 7.32
C TYR A 109 -8.63 15.06 7.73
N SER A 110 -8.89 14.91 9.03
CA SER A 110 -10.17 14.40 9.57
C SER A 110 -10.56 13.03 9.01
N VAL A 111 -9.56 12.19 8.74
CA VAL A 111 -9.77 10.77 8.40
C VAL A 111 -9.93 9.98 9.67
N ASN A 112 -11.08 9.33 9.84
CA ASN A 112 -11.39 8.61 11.06
C ASN A 112 -10.45 7.42 11.26
N ASN A 113 -9.97 7.28 12.47
CA ASN A 113 -9.12 6.19 12.92
C ASN A 113 -9.28 5.99 14.43
N PRO A 114 -8.95 4.80 14.99
CA PRO A 114 -9.11 4.55 16.42
C PRO A 114 -8.37 5.58 17.26
N GLU A 115 -8.96 6.02 18.36
CA GLU A 115 -8.36 6.99 19.24
C GLU A 115 -7.13 6.42 19.97
N VAL A 116 -6.07 7.22 20.08
CA VAL A 116 -4.93 6.90 20.93
C VAL A 116 -5.26 7.19 22.38
N ILE A 117 -5.21 6.16 23.22
CA ILE A 117 -5.55 6.23 24.64
C ILE A 117 -4.29 6.61 25.43
N LYS A 118 -4.36 7.67 26.23
CA LYS A 118 -3.25 8.10 27.10
C LYS A 118 -3.19 7.32 28.42
N ALA A 119 -4.36 6.92 28.93
CA ALA A 119 -4.48 6.11 30.13
C ALA A 119 -5.64 5.12 29.96
N PRO A 120 -5.45 3.83 30.29
CA PRO A 120 -6.47 2.82 30.15
C PRO A 120 -7.61 3.05 31.18
N ILE A 121 -8.79 3.43 30.70
CA ILE A 121 -9.97 3.66 31.54
C ILE A 121 -10.94 2.48 31.43
N ALA A 122 -10.94 1.80 30.29
CA ALA A 122 -11.84 0.68 29.99
C ALA A 122 -11.10 -0.38 29.13
N PHE A 123 -11.52 -1.62 29.24
CA PHE A 123 -11.04 -2.74 28.45
C PHE A 123 -12.19 -3.30 27.58
N PRO A 124 -11.88 -3.98 26.44
CA PRO A 124 -10.54 -4.29 25.93
C PRO A 124 -9.82 -3.09 25.28
N ILE A 125 -8.48 -3.17 25.20
CA ILE A 125 -7.60 -2.15 24.61
C ILE A 125 -6.69 -2.80 23.60
N VAL A 126 -6.38 -2.11 22.50
CA VAL A 126 -5.41 -2.55 21.49
C VAL A 126 -4.05 -1.93 21.78
N ILE A 127 -3.02 -2.76 21.83
CA ILE A 127 -1.62 -2.35 21.98
C ILE A 127 -0.95 -2.52 20.62
N LYS A 128 -0.32 -1.46 20.14
CA LYS A 128 0.43 -1.48 18.86
C LYS A 128 1.84 -0.99 19.07
N THR A 129 2.80 -1.59 18.36
CA THR A 129 4.10 -0.98 18.14
C THR A 129 3.98 0.13 17.09
N ASP A 130 4.78 1.18 17.19
CA ASP A 130 4.80 2.27 16.18
C ASP A 130 5.28 1.73 14.82
N SER A 131 6.36 0.95 14.82
CA SER A 131 6.76 0.18 13.64
C SER A 131 5.76 -0.94 13.32
N PRO A 132 5.51 -1.27 12.04
CA PRO A 132 4.63 -2.38 11.68
C PRO A 132 5.14 -3.71 12.26
N GLY A 133 4.25 -4.49 12.81
CA GLY A 133 4.57 -5.81 13.37
C GLY A 133 3.57 -6.24 14.41
N THR A 134 3.64 -5.68 15.60
CA THR A 134 2.82 -6.16 16.70
C THR A 134 1.53 -5.38 16.86
N THR A 135 0.43 -6.12 16.95
CA THR A 135 -0.89 -5.67 17.38
C THR A 135 -1.44 -6.72 18.33
N LYS A 136 -1.65 -6.38 19.58
CA LYS A 136 -2.16 -7.29 20.62
C LYS A 136 -3.39 -6.68 21.29
N LEU A 137 -4.27 -7.54 21.81
CA LEU A 137 -5.45 -7.15 22.58
C LEU A 137 -5.18 -7.44 24.05
N ALA A 138 -5.40 -6.45 24.90
CA ALA A 138 -5.47 -6.62 26.35
C ALA A 138 -6.92 -6.54 26.81
N ASN A 139 -7.40 -7.57 27.49
CA ASN A 139 -8.75 -7.62 28.05
C ASN A 139 -8.76 -7.14 29.51
N THR A 140 -7.61 -7.10 30.14
CA THR A 140 -7.43 -6.69 31.55
C THR A 140 -6.16 -5.86 31.71
N MET A 141 -6.03 -5.19 32.87
CA MET A 141 -4.79 -4.49 33.23
C MET A 141 -3.59 -5.47 33.35
N GLN A 142 -3.83 -6.68 33.79
CA GLN A 142 -2.78 -7.72 33.88
C GLN A 142 -2.27 -8.12 32.50
N ASP A 143 -3.17 -8.30 31.52
CA ASP A 143 -2.79 -8.57 30.13
C ASP A 143 -1.96 -7.41 29.57
N LEU A 144 -2.38 -6.16 29.83
CA LEU A 144 -1.66 -4.97 29.37
C LEU A 144 -0.23 -4.95 29.88
N VAL A 145 -0.02 -5.12 31.19
CA VAL A 145 1.31 -5.14 31.81
C VAL A 145 2.19 -6.22 31.19
N LYS A 146 1.67 -7.44 31.10
CA LYS A 146 2.38 -8.58 30.49
C LYS A 146 2.80 -8.31 29.05
N ILE A 147 1.88 -7.77 28.24
CA ILE A 147 2.16 -7.48 26.82
C ILE A 147 3.21 -6.39 26.67
N VAL A 148 3.16 -5.33 27.50
CA VAL A 148 4.16 -4.25 27.46
C VAL A 148 5.53 -4.76 27.88
N GLU A 149 5.61 -5.63 28.89
CA GLU A 149 6.87 -6.28 29.29
C GLU A 149 7.44 -7.17 28.16
N GLU A 150 6.59 -7.94 27.48
CA GLU A 150 7.01 -8.78 26.35
C GLU A 150 7.55 -7.95 25.17
N LEU A 151 7.07 -6.73 24.96
CA LEU A 151 7.51 -5.84 23.91
C LEU A 151 8.84 -5.13 24.17
N GLY A 152 9.37 -5.26 25.41
CA GLY A 152 10.79 -5.05 25.71
C GLY A 152 11.37 -3.68 25.34
N GLY A 153 10.59 -2.60 25.41
CA GLY A 153 11.06 -1.24 25.11
C GLY A 153 10.84 -0.77 23.68
N GLU A 154 10.15 -1.54 22.84
CA GLU A 154 9.65 -1.03 21.57
C GLU A 154 8.72 0.17 21.83
N ARG A 155 8.76 1.17 20.95
CA ARG A 155 7.83 2.29 21.02
C ARG A 155 6.42 1.81 20.78
N THR A 156 5.61 1.76 21.83
CA THR A 156 4.22 1.30 21.82
C THR A 156 3.25 2.42 22.10
N PHE A 157 2.02 2.22 21.68
CA PHE A 157 0.88 3.08 22.01
C PHE A 157 -0.39 2.24 22.17
N LEU A 158 -1.36 2.81 22.87
CA LEU A 158 -2.64 2.18 23.14
C LEU A 158 -3.71 2.82 22.24
N GLU A 159 -4.57 1.98 21.69
CA GLU A 159 -5.75 2.40 20.95
C GLU A 159 -7.03 1.84 21.59
N GLU A 160 -8.12 2.53 21.38
CA GLU A 160 -9.43 1.98 21.65
C GLU A 160 -9.66 0.69 20.84
N TYR A 161 -10.35 -0.25 21.45
CA TYR A 161 -10.81 -1.44 20.75
C TYR A 161 -12.09 -1.11 19.97
N LEU A 162 -12.08 -1.41 18.68
CA LEU A 162 -13.26 -1.35 17.83
C LEU A 162 -13.71 -2.77 17.49
N ASN A 163 -15.00 -3.03 17.71
CA ASN A 163 -15.61 -4.30 17.34
C ASN A 163 -16.26 -4.17 15.96
N GLY A 164 -15.93 -5.07 15.04
CA GLY A 164 -16.49 -5.09 13.70
C GLY A 164 -15.67 -5.96 12.75
N GLU A 165 -16.15 -6.04 11.53
CA GLU A 165 -15.46 -6.74 10.43
C GLU A 165 -14.37 -5.88 9.82
N VAL A 166 -13.25 -6.52 9.49
CA VAL A 166 -12.10 -5.84 8.89
C VAL A 166 -12.17 -5.97 7.37
N TYR A 167 -11.97 -4.86 6.69
CA TYR A 167 -12.00 -4.73 5.24
C TYR A 167 -10.69 -4.18 4.71
N TYR A 168 -10.40 -4.48 3.45
CA TYR A 168 -9.22 -4.01 2.74
C TYR A 168 -9.63 -3.29 1.46
N LEU A 169 -9.31 -2.02 1.37
CA LEU A 169 -9.57 -1.19 0.19
C LEU A 169 -8.28 -1.00 -0.60
N LEU A 170 -8.21 -1.60 -1.78
CA LEU A 170 -7.11 -1.38 -2.72
C LEU A 170 -7.31 -0.06 -3.45
N SER A 171 -6.28 0.76 -3.47
CA SER A 171 -6.27 2.05 -4.18
C SER A 171 -5.01 2.20 -5.02
N LEU A 172 -5.13 2.97 -6.10
CA LEU A 172 -4.04 3.38 -6.98
C LEU A 172 -4.03 4.90 -7.08
N TRP A 173 -2.89 5.49 -6.82
CA TRP A 173 -2.63 6.92 -7.01
C TRP A 173 -1.70 7.13 -8.21
N ASP A 174 -1.97 8.12 -9.06
CA ASP A 174 -1.18 8.42 -10.25
C ASP A 174 -0.37 9.73 -10.16
N GLY A 175 -0.29 10.31 -8.97
CA GLY A 175 0.30 11.62 -8.75
C GLY A 175 -0.70 12.78 -8.87
N LYS A 176 -1.94 12.51 -9.29
CA LYS A 176 -2.99 13.51 -9.47
C LYS A 176 -4.39 12.96 -9.15
N ASN A 177 -4.69 11.74 -9.57
CA ASN A 177 -6.00 11.12 -9.44
C ASN A 177 -5.90 9.88 -8.56
N LEU A 178 -6.90 9.68 -7.72
CA LEU A 178 -7.07 8.47 -6.90
C LEU A 178 -8.17 7.60 -7.50
N VAL A 179 -7.86 6.32 -7.68
CA VAL A 179 -8.84 5.28 -7.97
C VAL A 179 -8.81 4.26 -6.85
N SER A 180 -9.97 3.99 -6.25
CA SER A 180 -10.13 2.89 -5.30
C SER A 180 -11.00 1.82 -5.91
N PHE A 181 -10.52 0.58 -5.90
CA PHE A 181 -11.20 -0.55 -6.51
C PHE A 181 -12.31 -1.08 -5.58
N PRO A 182 -13.44 -1.59 -6.13
CA PRO A 182 -14.54 -2.09 -5.33
C PRO A 182 -14.10 -3.22 -4.39
N MET A 183 -14.49 -3.14 -3.14
CA MET A 183 -14.36 -4.27 -2.22
C MET A 183 -15.31 -5.39 -2.66
N GLN A 184 -14.85 -6.65 -2.60
CA GLN A 184 -15.69 -7.81 -2.99
C GLN A 184 -16.64 -8.22 -1.86
N VAL A 185 -17.42 -7.27 -1.37
CA VAL A 185 -18.41 -7.44 -0.28
C VAL A 185 -19.63 -6.59 -0.57
N ASN A 186 -20.76 -7.01 -0.07
CA ASN A 186 -21.98 -6.21 -0.16
C ASN A 186 -22.00 -5.17 0.95
N LEU A 187 -21.89 -3.92 0.58
CA LEU A 187 -22.02 -2.78 1.49
C LEU A 187 -23.48 -2.32 1.53
N THR A 188 -23.89 -1.76 2.65
CA THR A 188 -25.14 -1.00 2.73
C THR A 188 -24.96 0.37 2.08
N GLU A 189 -26.05 1.01 1.67
CA GLU A 189 -26.02 2.35 1.08
C GLU A 189 -25.28 3.36 1.99
N VAL A 190 -25.50 3.31 3.29
CA VAL A 190 -24.79 4.17 4.26
C VAL A 190 -23.29 3.89 4.28
N GLN A 191 -22.89 2.63 4.17
CA GLN A 191 -21.47 2.26 4.12
C GLN A 191 -20.81 2.75 2.82
N GLU A 192 -21.50 2.68 1.69
CA GLU A 192 -21.04 3.19 0.40
C GLU A 192 -20.85 4.70 0.44
N ASP A 193 -21.86 5.46 0.91
CA ASP A 193 -21.77 6.91 1.05
C ASP A 193 -20.59 7.33 1.95
N ARG A 194 -20.38 6.65 3.07
CA ARG A 194 -19.26 6.91 3.96
C ARG A 194 -17.91 6.51 3.36
N LEU A 195 -17.89 5.45 2.56
CA LEU A 195 -16.69 5.06 1.83
C LEU A 195 -16.29 6.10 0.78
N ASP A 196 -17.26 6.67 0.07
CA ASP A 196 -17.01 7.72 -0.92
C ASP A 196 -16.53 9.03 -0.25
N LEU A 197 -17.05 9.35 0.92
CA LEU A 197 -16.52 10.46 1.73
C LEU A 197 -15.06 10.19 2.15
N TYR A 198 -14.73 8.97 2.58
CA TYR A 198 -13.37 8.56 2.90
C TYR A 198 -12.43 8.72 1.68
N LYS A 199 -12.82 8.20 0.50
CA LYS A 199 -12.05 8.32 -0.75
C LYS A 199 -11.79 9.78 -1.12
N THR A 200 -12.80 10.65 -0.92
CA THR A 200 -12.68 12.10 -1.16
C THR A 200 -11.64 12.73 -0.24
N LYS A 201 -11.69 12.45 1.07
CA LYS A 201 -10.70 12.92 2.04
C LYS A 201 -9.30 12.42 1.71
N LEU A 202 -9.17 11.14 1.34
CA LEU A 202 -7.90 10.53 0.97
C LEU A 202 -7.31 11.18 -0.29
N SER A 203 -8.13 11.39 -1.32
CA SER A 203 -7.70 12.08 -2.54
C SER A 203 -7.25 13.52 -2.25
N PHE A 204 -8.00 14.23 -1.40
CA PHE A 204 -7.63 15.58 -0.98
C PHE A 204 -6.30 15.57 -0.21
N MET A 205 -6.13 14.67 0.75
CA MET A 205 -4.89 14.52 1.52
C MET A 205 -3.67 14.28 0.60
N LEU A 206 -3.79 13.35 -0.34
CA LEU A 206 -2.69 13.05 -1.27
C LEU A 206 -2.36 14.24 -2.17
N SER A 207 -3.36 14.99 -2.61
CA SER A 207 -3.17 16.17 -3.45
C SER A 207 -2.56 17.35 -2.68
N ASP A 208 -3.04 17.64 -1.47
CA ASP A 208 -2.59 18.74 -0.63
C ASP A 208 -1.15 18.52 -0.15
N GLU A 209 -0.82 17.29 0.23
CA GLU A 209 0.54 16.87 0.58
C GLU A 209 1.46 16.69 -0.62
N LYS A 210 0.97 16.95 -1.83
CA LYS A 210 1.72 16.84 -3.10
C LYS A 210 2.38 15.47 -3.24
N ALA A 211 1.56 14.42 -3.10
CA ALA A 211 2.03 13.05 -3.22
C ALA A 211 2.58 12.77 -4.63
N ASP A 212 3.88 12.61 -4.71
CA ASP A 212 4.67 12.54 -5.95
C ASP A 212 5.01 11.10 -6.37
N PHE A 213 4.23 10.12 -5.95
CA PHE A 213 4.39 8.74 -6.35
C PHE A 213 3.28 8.29 -7.31
N ILE A 214 3.52 7.19 -8.00
CA ILE A 214 2.51 6.43 -8.75
C ILE A 214 2.54 5.02 -8.18
N GLY A 215 1.46 4.56 -7.55
CA GLY A 215 1.52 3.24 -6.92
C GLY A 215 0.25 2.81 -6.22
N PHE A 216 0.18 1.50 -6.03
CA PHE A 216 -0.86 0.87 -5.24
C PHE A 216 -0.57 0.99 -3.74
N PHE A 217 -1.63 1.12 -2.99
CA PHE A 217 -1.62 0.96 -1.53
C PHE A 217 -2.94 0.37 -1.07
N THR A 218 -2.94 -0.23 0.10
CA THR A 218 -4.13 -0.86 0.68
C THR A 218 -4.45 -0.23 2.02
N THR A 219 -5.68 0.24 2.20
CA THR A 219 -6.17 0.68 3.50
C THR A 219 -6.87 -0.47 4.19
N LYS A 220 -6.39 -0.83 5.37
CA LYS A 220 -7.08 -1.73 6.30
C LYS A 220 -8.02 -0.91 7.16
N MET A 221 -9.30 -1.22 7.11
CA MET A 221 -10.34 -0.45 7.78
C MET A 221 -11.39 -1.34 8.45
N ILE A 222 -12.13 -0.76 9.36
CA ILE A 222 -13.23 -1.41 10.08
C ILE A 222 -14.45 -0.52 10.08
N TRP A 223 -15.63 -1.09 9.91
CA TRP A 223 -16.89 -0.37 10.11
C TRP A 223 -17.23 -0.34 11.59
N ALA A 224 -17.14 0.81 12.21
CA ALA A 224 -17.46 1.02 13.63
C ALA A 224 -17.90 2.46 13.87
N LYS A 225 -18.70 2.69 14.92
CA LYS A 225 -19.21 4.03 15.27
C LYS A 225 -20.00 4.71 14.13
N ASN A 226 -20.67 3.91 13.31
CA ASN A 226 -21.41 4.34 12.11
C ASN A 226 -20.53 5.04 11.06
N ASP A 227 -19.23 4.71 11.00
CA ASP A 227 -18.32 5.22 9.99
C ASP A 227 -17.13 4.26 9.78
N TRP A 228 -16.39 4.47 8.67
CA TRP A 228 -15.15 3.76 8.41
C TRP A 228 -14.02 4.29 9.27
N GLN A 229 -13.34 3.40 9.98
CA GLN A 229 -12.17 3.69 10.80
C GLN A 229 -10.94 3.06 10.19
N VAL A 230 -9.93 3.83 9.87
CA VAL A 230 -8.67 3.34 9.29
C VAL A 230 -7.79 2.74 10.38
N LEU A 231 -7.50 1.45 10.27
CA LEU A 231 -6.64 0.71 11.20
C LEU A 231 -5.16 0.77 10.82
N GLU A 232 -4.87 0.70 9.52
CA GLU A 232 -3.51 0.71 8.96
C GLU A 232 -3.52 1.17 7.50
N ASN A 233 -2.43 1.82 7.08
CA ASN A 233 -2.12 2.05 5.68
C ASN A 233 -0.94 1.16 5.28
N ILE A 234 -1.13 0.33 4.27
CA ILE A 234 -0.14 -0.59 3.73
C ILE A 234 0.33 0.01 2.41
N MET A 235 1.47 0.67 2.47
CA MET A 235 1.99 1.53 1.39
C MET A 235 2.84 0.76 0.36
N HIS A 236 2.57 -0.51 0.19
CA HIS A 236 3.15 -1.33 -0.86
C HIS A 236 2.14 -2.39 -1.31
N PHE A 237 2.41 -3.00 -2.44
CA PHE A 237 1.61 -4.11 -2.92
C PHE A 237 1.93 -5.38 -2.12
N ASN A 238 0.94 -6.00 -1.49
CA ASN A 238 1.14 -7.16 -0.62
C ASN A 238 0.05 -8.24 -0.78
N LYS A 239 0.12 -9.28 0.04
CA LYS A 239 -0.84 -10.40 0.01
C LYS A 239 -2.30 -9.99 0.27
N MET A 240 -2.53 -8.86 0.92
CA MET A 240 -3.86 -8.32 1.22
C MET A 240 -4.39 -7.44 0.09
N SER A 241 -3.56 -7.09 -0.89
CA SER A 241 -3.97 -6.33 -2.06
C SER A 241 -4.84 -7.21 -2.96
N ASP A 242 -6.13 -6.87 -3.04
CA ASP A 242 -7.10 -7.64 -3.83
C ASP A 242 -7.05 -7.27 -5.31
N LEU A 243 -6.17 -7.95 -6.04
CA LEU A 243 -6.09 -7.79 -7.50
C LEU A 243 -7.35 -8.26 -8.24
N GLY A 244 -8.15 -9.12 -7.64
CA GLY A 244 -9.42 -9.58 -8.21
C GLY A 244 -10.46 -8.47 -8.31
N SER A 245 -10.30 -7.39 -7.54
CA SER A 245 -11.14 -6.19 -7.62
C SER A 245 -10.88 -5.36 -8.88
N ILE A 246 -9.71 -5.52 -9.53
CA ILE A 246 -9.37 -4.86 -10.77
C ILE A 246 -9.97 -5.65 -11.94
N LYS A 247 -11.09 -5.17 -12.50
CA LYS A 247 -11.78 -5.84 -13.61
C LYS A 247 -11.20 -5.53 -14.98
N SER A 248 -10.49 -4.42 -15.12
CA SER A 248 -9.81 -4.00 -16.35
C SER A 248 -8.45 -4.69 -16.48
N ASP A 249 -7.92 -4.71 -17.72
CA ASP A 249 -6.55 -5.17 -17.97
C ASP A 249 -5.56 -4.36 -17.11
N ILE A 250 -4.74 -5.07 -16.33
CA ILE A 250 -3.83 -4.41 -15.37
C ILE A 250 -2.83 -3.48 -16.07
N LEU A 251 -2.29 -3.86 -17.23
CA LEU A 251 -1.33 -3.01 -17.93
C LEU A 251 -2.01 -1.79 -18.56
N TYR A 252 -3.29 -1.87 -18.92
CA TYR A 252 -4.06 -0.70 -19.32
C TYR A 252 -4.23 0.26 -18.13
N VAL A 253 -4.59 -0.24 -16.95
CA VAL A 253 -4.71 0.57 -15.72
C VAL A 253 -3.38 1.25 -15.38
N LEU A 254 -2.27 0.50 -15.39
CA LEU A 254 -0.96 1.05 -15.11
C LEU A 254 -0.48 2.05 -16.17
N ASN A 255 -0.85 1.83 -17.43
CA ASN A 255 -0.57 2.79 -18.50
C ASN A 255 -1.32 4.11 -18.29
N LEU A 256 -2.61 4.05 -17.91
CA LEU A 256 -3.33 5.27 -17.51
C LEU A 256 -2.66 5.98 -16.36
N ALA A 257 -2.18 5.23 -15.35
CA ALA A 257 -1.52 5.80 -14.18
C ALA A 257 -0.25 6.58 -14.53
N ILE A 258 0.64 6.06 -15.38
CA ILE A 258 1.88 6.77 -15.76
C ILE A 258 1.61 8.06 -16.55
N TYR A 259 0.47 8.15 -17.24
CA TYR A 259 0.04 9.36 -17.95
C TYR A 259 -0.87 10.26 -17.13
N GLN A 260 -1.08 9.96 -15.83
CA GLN A 260 -1.97 10.70 -14.92
C GLN A 260 -3.42 10.80 -15.42
N LYS A 261 -3.92 9.70 -15.98
CA LYS A 261 -5.24 9.59 -16.62
C LYS A 261 -6.16 8.57 -15.93
N LEU A 262 -5.92 8.27 -14.64
CA LEU A 262 -6.79 7.34 -13.92
C LEU A 262 -8.25 7.79 -13.85
N ASN A 263 -8.53 9.07 -14.00
CA ASN A 263 -9.89 9.59 -14.13
C ASN A 263 -10.64 9.10 -15.40
N GLU A 264 -9.94 8.54 -16.38
CA GLU A 264 -10.54 7.93 -17.58
C GLU A 264 -10.90 6.44 -17.35
N LEU A 265 -10.46 5.83 -16.24
CA LEU A 265 -10.74 4.44 -15.91
C LEU A 265 -12.21 4.29 -15.49
N LYS A 266 -12.92 3.39 -16.17
CA LYS A 266 -14.26 2.95 -15.76
C LYS A 266 -14.13 1.75 -14.83
N ILE A 267 -14.54 1.93 -13.59
CA ILE A 267 -14.49 0.92 -12.53
C ILE A 267 -15.80 0.13 -12.50
#